data_f56cead3750339337ff7b0956455d776
#
_entry.id   f56cead3750339337ff7b0956455d776
#
_cell.length_a   1.000
_cell.length_b   1.000
_cell.length_c   1.000
_cell.angle_alpha   90.00
_cell.angle_beta   90.00
_cell.angle_gamma   90.00
#
_symmetry.space_group_name_H-M   'P 1'
#
loop_
_entity.id
_entity.type
_entity.pdbx_description
1 polymer ?
#
loop_
_entity_poly.entity_id
_entity_poly.type
_entity_poly.pdbx_seq_one_letter_code
_entity_poly.pdbx_strand_id
1 'polypeptide(L)'
;MDDGPSYATVCEYVLGFLNAYVSGEQTALAALDAVVSEYADNLLVQHKLGQKPPPTELEFVDLIQQGKIDRAIEIYQQLKAARPGDVFFQEATINVMAYRMLQSNQIEDAVKLFKLNAEAFENSANVWDSYADGCIANGD
;
A
#
# COMPACT_ATOMS: atom_id res chain seq x y z
N MET A 1 -14.51 33.75 33.10
CA MET A 1 -14.82 32.68 32.14
C MET A 1 -13.64 32.67 31.20
N ASP A 2 -12.84 31.67 31.30
CA ASP A 2 -11.69 31.52 30.39
C ASP A 2 -12.24 30.89 29.12
N ASP A 3 -12.30 31.68 28.07
CA ASP A 3 -12.83 31.26 26.75
C ASP A 3 -11.80 30.37 26.11
N GLY A 4 -11.68 29.13 26.42
CA GLY A 4 -10.84 28.09 25.77
C GLY A 4 -9.91 28.51 24.63
N PRO A 5 -9.17 27.67 23.98
CA PRO A 5 -8.23 28.08 22.96
C PRO A 5 -8.98 28.89 21.90
N SER A 6 -8.51 30.13 21.67
CA SER A 6 -9.13 31.05 20.71
C SER A 6 -9.14 30.43 19.31
N TYR A 7 -10.08 30.82 18.48
CA TYR A 7 -10.12 30.43 17.06
C TYR A 7 -8.77 30.61 16.36
N ALA A 8 -8.00 31.64 16.77
CA ALA A 8 -6.65 31.88 16.26
C ALA A 8 -5.70 30.72 16.57
N THR A 9 -5.71 30.19 17.80
CA THR A 9 -4.88 29.03 18.18
C THR A 9 -5.20 27.77 17.37
N VAL A 10 -6.49 27.53 17.10
CA VAL A 10 -6.89 26.40 16.23
C VAL A 10 -6.38 26.61 14.82
N CYS A 11 -6.47 27.80 14.26
CA CYS A 11 -5.96 28.13 12.93
C CYS A 11 -4.42 27.98 12.85
N GLU A 12 -3.68 28.43 13.87
CA GLU A 12 -2.23 28.26 13.95
C GLU A 12 -1.83 26.77 13.98
N TYR A 13 -2.55 25.97 14.77
CA TYR A 13 -2.30 24.53 14.82
C TYR A 13 -2.58 23.85 13.48
N VAL A 14 -3.70 24.14 12.83
CA VAL A 14 -4.05 23.59 11.51
C VAL A 14 -3.05 24.00 10.45
N LEU A 15 -2.63 25.28 10.44
CA LEU A 15 -1.62 25.77 9.51
C LEU A 15 -0.26 25.09 9.73
N GLY A 16 0.17 24.95 10.99
CA GLY A 16 1.38 24.24 11.36
C GLY A 16 1.33 22.76 10.91
N PHE A 17 0.19 22.10 11.11
CA PHE A 17 -0.02 20.74 10.63
C PHE A 17 0.10 20.62 9.10
N LEU A 18 -0.54 21.52 8.36
CA LEU A 18 -0.48 21.51 6.90
C LEU A 18 0.95 21.78 6.40
N ASN A 19 1.67 22.72 7.00
CA ASN A 19 3.06 23.02 6.64
C ASN A 19 3.98 21.82 6.93
N ALA A 20 3.80 21.15 8.07
CA ALA A 20 4.60 19.99 8.42
C ALA A 20 4.36 18.78 7.52
N TYR A 21 3.10 18.44 7.25
CA TYR A 21 2.74 17.18 6.61
C TYR A 21 2.41 17.28 5.12
N VAL A 22 2.00 18.45 4.65
CA VAL A 22 1.70 18.68 3.22
C VAL A 22 2.86 19.36 2.51
N SER A 23 3.45 20.40 3.13
CA SER A 23 4.59 21.13 2.55
C SER A 23 5.95 20.53 2.91
N GLY A 24 6.01 19.61 3.88
CA GLY A 24 7.23 18.93 4.30
C GLY A 24 8.20 19.80 5.12
N GLU A 25 7.72 20.87 5.74
CA GLU A 25 8.54 21.76 6.56
C GLU A 25 8.87 21.12 7.92
N GLN A 26 10.09 20.67 8.09
CA GLN A 26 10.57 20.01 9.33
C GLN A 26 10.47 20.92 10.56
N THR A 27 10.66 22.23 10.39
CA THR A 27 10.55 23.22 11.46
C THR A 27 9.12 23.40 11.97
N ALA A 28 8.13 23.14 11.15
CA ALA A 28 6.72 23.22 11.53
C ALA A 28 6.30 22.12 12.51
N LEU A 29 6.96 20.96 12.52
CA LEU A 29 6.73 19.90 13.50
C LEU A 29 7.08 20.36 14.92
N ALA A 30 8.24 21.01 15.10
CA ALA A 30 8.65 21.53 16.40
C ALA A 30 7.72 22.64 16.90
N ALA A 31 7.16 23.44 15.98
CA ALA A 31 6.19 24.49 16.32
C ALA A 31 4.85 23.88 16.80
N LEU A 32 4.41 22.76 16.23
CA LEU A 32 3.21 22.06 16.68
C LEU A 32 3.34 21.56 18.13
N ASP A 33 4.48 20.98 18.47
CA ASP A 33 4.75 20.49 19.82
C ASP A 33 4.81 21.65 20.84
N ALA A 34 5.32 22.81 20.44
CA ALA A 34 5.36 24.01 21.27
C ALA A 34 3.94 24.56 21.58
N VAL A 35 3.06 24.63 20.58
CA VAL A 35 1.66 25.06 20.74
C VAL A 35 0.92 24.13 21.69
N VAL A 36 1.10 22.79 21.56
CA VAL A 36 0.48 21.82 22.47
C VAL A 36 0.95 22.02 23.91
N SER A 37 2.25 22.31 24.11
CA SER A 37 2.80 22.52 25.45
C SER A 37 2.28 23.82 26.11
N GLU A 38 2.08 24.87 25.34
CA GLU A 38 1.58 26.16 25.85
C GLU A 38 0.12 26.08 26.32
N TYR A 39 -0.70 25.24 25.66
CA TYR A 39 -2.13 25.10 25.97
C TYR A 39 -2.48 23.73 26.60
N ALA A 40 -1.51 23.06 27.22
CA ALA A 40 -1.66 21.69 27.73
C ALA A 40 -2.83 21.50 28.72
N ASP A 41 -3.20 22.53 29.46
CA ASP A 41 -4.30 22.49 30.42
C ASP A 41 -5.69 22.54 29.77
N ASN A 42 -5.79 23.05 28.55
CA ASN A 42 -7.04 23.30 27.83
C ASN A 42 -7.14 22.58 26.46
N LEU A 43 -6.06 22.01 25.98
CA LEU A 43 -5.98 21.37 24.68
C LEU A 43 -5.47 19.94 24.79
N LEU A 44 -6.35 18.96 24.62
CA LEU A 44 -5.96 17.56 24.49
C LEU A 44 -5.70 17.23 23.04
N VAL A 45 -4.44 17.17 22.63
CA VAL A 45 -4.06 16.73 21.29
C VAL A 45 -3.63 15.27 21.38
N GLN A 46 -4.40 14.39 20.73
CA GLN A 46 -4.04 12.99 20.58
C GLN A 46 -3.36 12.78 19.22
N HIS A 47 -2.04 12.57 19.22
CA HIS A 47 -1.32 12.12 18.06
C HIS A 47 -1.55 10.63 17.86
N LYS A 48 -2.43 10.27 16.94
CA LYS A 48 -2.47 8.92 16.41
C LYS A 48 -1.53 8.86 15.22
N LEU A 49 -0.36 8.24 15.39
CA LEU A 49 0.51 7.94 14.25
C LEU A 49 -0.35 7.23 13.20
N GLY A 50 -0.49 7.88 12.04
CA GLY A 50 -1.16 7.29 10.91
C GLY A 50 -0.44 5.97 10.59
N GLN A 51 -1.18 4.87 10.60
CA GLN A 51 -0.64 3.65 10.03
C GLN A 51 -0.32 3.97 8.57
N LYS A 52 0.84 3.50 8.11
CA LYS A 52 1.15 3.57 6.67
C LYS A 52 -0.10 3.12 5.91
N PRO A 53 -0.61 3.90 4.95
CA PRO A 53 -1.78 3.47 4.20
C PRO A 53 -1.51 2.08 3.62
N PRO A 54 -2.53 1.21 3.58
CA PRO A 54 -2.36 -0.10 2.97
C PRO A 54 -1.85 0.09 1.54
N PRO A 55 -0.97 -0.82 1.06
CA PRO A 55 -0.46 -0.77 -0.30
C PRO A 55 -1.61 -0.68 -1.30
N THR A 56 -1.41 0.08 -2.35
CA THR A 56 -2.40 0.25 -3.43
C THR A 56 -2.19 -0.81 -4.52
N GLU A 57 -3.19 -1.02 -5.38
CA GLU A 57 -3.03 -1.84 -6.58
C GLU A 57 -1.88 -1.33 -7.47
N LEU A 58 -1.69 0.00 -7.55
CA LEU A 58 -0.60 0.60 -8.30
C LEU A 58 0.77 0.20 -7.73
N GLU A 59 0.96 0.26 -6.42
CA GLU A 59 2.21 -0.18 -5.78
C GLU A 59 2.48 -1.66 -6.02
N PHE A 60 1.44 -2.50 -6.02
CA PHE A 60 1.55 -3.92 -6.33
C PHE A 60 2.01 -4.14 -7.78
N VAL A 61 1.37 -3.47 -8.74
CA VAL A 61 1.73 -3.55 -10.17
C VAL A 61 3.14 -3.01 -10.41
N ASP A 62 3.50 -1.89 -9.79
CA ASP A 62 4.85 -1.30 -9.88
C ASP A 62 5.94 -2.25 -9.38
N LEU A 63 5.70 -2.98 -8.29
CA LEU A 63 6.64 -3.98 -7.77
C LEU A 63 6.85 -5.12 -8.78
N ILE A 64 5.78 -5.60 -9.40
CA ILE A 64 5.87 -6.62 -10.44
C ILE A 64 6.69 -6.11 -11.63
N GLN A 65 6.44 -4.89 -12.10
CA GLN A 65 7.18 -4.28 -13.21
C GLN A 65 8.67 -4.07 -12.89
N GLN A 66 9.00 -3.86 -11.61
CA GLN A 66 10.39 -3.76 -11.12
C GLN A 66 11.05 -5.12 -10.91
N GLY A 67 10.39 -6.24 -11.17
CA GLY A 67 10.90 -7.59 -10.90
C GLY A 67 10.97 -7.97 -9.42
N LYS A 68 10.26 -7.23 -8.54
CA LYS A 68 10.23 -7.50 -7.10
C LYS A 68 9.06 -8.41 -6.74
N ILE A 69 9.00 -9.58 -7.36
CA ILE A 69 7.85 -10.48 -7.31
C ILE A 69 7.56 -10.98 -5.90
N ASP A 70 8.58 -11.41 -5.17
CA ASP A 70 8.40 -11.90 -3.80
C ASP A 70 7.80 -10.80 -2.89
N ARG A 71 8.24 -9.55 -3.07
CA ARG A 71 7.68 -8.42 -2.31
C ARG A 71 6.24 -8.11 -2.71
N ALA A 72 5.89 -8.21 -3.98
CA ALA A 72 4.52 -8.05 -4.46
C ALA A 72 3.61 -9.13 -3.84
N ILE A 73 4.06 -10.38 -3.80
CA ILE A 73 3.32 -11.50 -3.18
C ILE A 73 3.10 -11.25 -1.67
N GLU A 74 4.12 -10.82 -0.94
CA GLU A 74 3.99 -10.46 0.49
C GLU A 74 2.92 -9.37 0.71
N ILE A 75 2.94 -8.32 -0.12
CA ILE A 75 1.97 -7.23 -0.06
C ILE A 75 0.55 -7.75 -0.35
N TYR A 76 0.40 -8.57 -1.38
CA TYR A 76 -0.89 -9.19 -1.68
C TYR A 76 -1.43 -10.00 -0.50
N GLN A 77 -0.58 -10.83 0.12
CA GLN A 77 -0.97 -11.63 1.29
C GLN A 77 -1.40 -10.75 2.47
N GLN A 78 -0.70 -9.65 2.73
CA GLN A 78 -1.07 -8.69 3.77
C GLN A 78 -2.43 -8.02 3.47
N LEU A 79 -2.66 -7.61 2.22
CA LEU A 79 -3.92 -7.04 1.79
C LEU A 79 -5.06 -8.04 1.91
N LYS A 80 -4.84 -9.28 1.48
CA LYS A 80 -5.83 -10.35 1.56
C LYS A 80 -6.18 -10.71 3.00
N ALA A 81 -5.19 -10.75 3.90
CA ALA A 81 -5.41 -10.97 5.32
C ALA A 81 -6.23 -9.84 5.98
N ALA A 82 -5.98 -8.59 5.60
CA ALA A 82 -6.69 -7.43 6.13
C ALA A 82 -8.11 -7.30 5.56
N ARG A 83 -8.33 -7.71 4.30
CA ARG A 83 -9.60 -7.56 3.56
C ARG A 83 -9.86 -8.80 2.69
N PRO A 84 -10.29 -9.94 3.29
CA PRO A 84 -10.41 -11.23 2.58
C PRO A 84 -11.39 -11.23 1.40
N GLY A 85 -12.39 -10.35 1.42
CA GLY A 85 -13.43 -10.25 0.37
C GLY A 85 -13.05 -9.37 -0.81
N ASP A 86 -11.96 -8.58 -0.69
CA ASP A 86 -11.61 -7.60 -1.73
C ASP A 86 -10.84 -8.27 -2.89
N VAL A 87 -11.08 -7.74 -4.09
CA VAL A 87 -10.29 -8.04 -5.29
C VAL A 87 -9.27 -6.93 -5.47
N PHE A 88 -7.96 -7.25 -5.41
CA PHE A 88 -6.87 -6.28 -5.44
C PHE A 88 -6.26 -6.06 -6.82
N PHE A 89 -6.55 -6.93 -7.76
CA PHE A 89 -6.09 -6.84 -9.15
C PHE A 89 -7.02 -7.64 -10.06
N GLN A 90 -6.92 -7.41 -11.35
CA GLN A 90 -7.69 -8.15 -12.35
C GLN A 90 -6.91 -9.39 -12.80
N GLU A 91 -7.61 -10.53 -12.93
CA GLU A 91 -7.07 -11.79 -13.44
C GLU A 91 -6.27 -11.61 -14.73
N ALA A 92 -6.86 -10.92 -15.71
CA ALA A 92 -6.24 -10.72 -17.02
C ALA A 92 -4.94 -9.90 -16.94
N THR A 93 -4.86 -8.92 -16.03
CA THR A 93 -3.67 -8.07 -15.86
C THR A 93 -2.48 -8.90 -15.41
N ILE A 94 -2.65 -9.70 -14.36
CA ILE A 94 -1.56 -10.54 -13.84
C ILE A 94 -1.18 -11.63 -14.84
N ASN A 95 -2.17 -12.21 -15.54
CA ASN A 95 -1.91 -13.21 -16.55
C ASN A 95 -1.00 -12.68 -17.66
N VAL A 96 -1.32 -11.50 -18.20
CA VAL A 96 -0.50 -10.84 -19.23
C VAL A 96 0.91 -10.54 -18.74
N MET A 97 1.06 -10.09 -17.49
CA MET A 97 2.37 -9.78 -16.91
C MET A 97 3.21 -11.06 -16.76
N ALA A 98 2.62 -12.14 -16.28
CA ALA A 98 3.30 -13.43 -16.13
C ALA A 98 3.74 -14.01 -17.50
N TYR A 99 2.92 -13.95 -18.54
CA TYR A 99 3.33 -14.36 -19.88
C TYR A 99 4.45 -13.49 -20.46
N ARG A 100 4.46 -12.18 -20.20
CA ARG A 100 5.59 -11.32 -20.61
C ARG A 100 6.89 -11.72 -19.91
N MET A 101 6.83 -12.13 -18.66
CA MET A 101 7.99 -12.67 -17.93
C MET A 101 8.49 -13.97 -18.54
N LEU A 102 7.59 -14.91 -18.91
CA LEU A 102 7.96 -16.11 -19.64
C LEU A 102 8.69 -15.77 -20.95
N GLN A 103 8.15 -14.85 -21.73
CA GLN A 103 8.77 -14.42 -23.00
C GLN A 103 10.13 -13.75 -22.80
N SER A 104 10.36 -13.15 -21.61
CA SER A 104 11.63 -12.53 -21.22
C SER A 104 12.57 -13.51 -20.52
N ASN A 105 12.27 -14.82 -20.52
CA ASN A 105 13.04 -15.88 -19.86
C ASN A 105 13.15 -15.72 -18.33
N GLN A 106 12.20 -15.01 -17.72
CA GLN A 106 12.06 -14.88 -16.25
C GLN A 106 11.08 -15.95 -15.73
N ILE A 107 11.44 -17.23 -15.93
CA ILE A 107 10.51 -18.36 -15.79
C ILE A 107 10.03 -18.52 -14.34
N GLU A 108 10.96 -18.50 -13.37
CA GLU A 108 10.61 -18.66 -11.95
C GLU A 108 9.66 -17.59 -11.46
N ASP A 109 9.88 -16.33 -11.83
CA ASP A 109 9.02 -15.21 -11.45
C ASP A 109 7.65 -15.29 -12.13
N ALA A 110 7.61 -15.73 -13.41
CA ALA A 110 6.36 -15.98 -14.12
C ALA A 110 5.52 -17.05 -13.43
N VAL A 111 6.12 -18.16 -13.02
CA VAL A 111 5.44 -19.25 -12.29
C VAL A 111 4.86 -18.75 -10.97
N LYS A 112 5.61 -17.94 -10.21
CA LYS A 112 5.13 -17.32 -8.97
C LYS A 112 3.89 -16.45 -9.22
N LEU A 113 3.88 -15.64 -10.28
CA LEU A 113 2.73 -14.79 -10.63
C LEU A 113 1.54 -15.59 -11.13
N PHE A 114 1.74 -16.60 -11.95
CA PHE A 114 0.65 -17.49 -12.37
C PHE A 114 0.03 -18.19 -11.16
N LYS A 115 0.85 -18.68 -10.23
CA LYS A 115 0.38 -19.30 -9.00
C LYS A 115 -0.45 -18.33 -8.17
N LEU A 116 0.05 -17.09 -7.96
CA LEU A 116 -0.68 -16.05 -7.26
C LEU A 116 -2.04 -15.77 -7.90
N ASN A 117 -2.08 -15.72 -9.24
CA ASN A 117 -3.30 -15.49 -10.01
C ASN A 117 -4.30 -16.65 -9.85
N ALA A 118 -3.81 -17.91 -9.91
CA ALA A 118 -4.63 -19.10 -9.71
C ALA A 118 -5.22 -19.17 -8.29
N GLU A 119 -4.45 -18.83 -7.27
CA GLU A 119 -4.92 -18.75 -5.88
C GLU A 119 -5.91 -17.59 -5.65
N ALA A 120 -5.78 -16.48 -6.37
CA ALA A 120 -6.69 -15.34 -6.27
C ALA A 120 -8.03 -15.58 -6.98
N PHE A 121 -8.03 -16.34 -8.08
CA PHE A 121 -9.18 -16.61 -8.93
C PHE A 121 -9.39 -18.11 -9.13
N GLU A 122 -9.41 -18.85 -8.02
CA GLU A 122 -9.46 -20.33 -7.98
C GLU A 122 -10.60 -20.98 -8.78
N ASN A 123 -11.70 -20.23 -9.02
CA ASN A 123 -12.84 -20.69 -9.82
C ASN A 123 -12.68 -20.43 -11.34
N SER A 124 -11.60 -19.80 -11.77
CA SER A 124 -11.33 -19.55 -13.18
C SER A 124 -10.44 -20.65 -13.77
N ALA A 125 -10.96 -21.39 -14.72
CA ALA A 125 -10.17 -22.43 -15.42
C ALA A 125 -8.98 -21.84 -16.19
N ASN A 126 -9.11 -20.60 -16.70
CA ASN A 126 -8.08 -19.91 -17.45
C ASN A 126 -6.79 -19.67 -16.64
N VAL A 127 -6.90 -19.36 -15.35
CA VAL A 127 -5.69 -19.10 -14.53
C VAL A 127 -4.94 -20.39 -14.20
N TRP A 128 -5.66 -21.50 -14.05
CA TRP A 128 -5.05 -22.82 -13.83
C TRP A 128 -4.36 -23.35 -15.08
N ASP A 129 -4.95 -23.12 -16.24
CA ASP A 129 -4.32 -23.43 -17.54
C ASP A 129 -3.02 -22.63 -17.73
N SER A 130 -3.09 -21.32 -17.48
CA SER A 130 -1.91 -20.46 -17.54
C SER A 130 -0.83 -20.83 -16.50
N TYR A 131 -1.23 -21.27 -15.32
CA TYR A 131 -0.27 -21.76 -14.31
C TYR A 131 0.40 -23.05 -14.76
N ALA A 132 -0.36 -23.97 -15.40
CA ALA A 132 0.21 -25.19 -15.98
C ALA A 132 1.22 -24.86 -17.08
N ASP A 133 0.94 -23.90 -17.96
CA ASP A 133 1.92 -23.41 -18.96
C ASP A 133 3.21 -22.93 -18.31
N GLY A 134 3.10 -22.19 -17.20
CA GLY A 134 4.26 -21.76 -16.43
C GLY A 134 5.08 -22.91 -15.87
N CYS A 135 4.42 -23.89 -15.26
CA CYS A 135 5.08 -25.10 -14.73
C CYS A 135 5.79 -25.89 -15.82
N ILE A 136 5.14 -26.12 -16.96
CA ILE A 136 5.75 -26.79 -18.12
C ILE A 136 7.01 -26.04 -18.58
N ALA A 137 6.96 -24.71 -18.66
CA ALA A 137 8.11 -23.90 -19.05
C ALA A 137 9.25 -23.97 -18.01
N ASN A 138 8.94 -24.20 -16.74
CA ASN A 138 9.91 -24.37 -15.65
C ASN A 138 10.52 -25.79 -15.61
N GLY A 139 9.91 -26.75 -16.29
CA GLY A 139 10.37 -28.14 -16.35
C GLY A 139 9.77 -29.01 -15.24
N ASP A 140 8.65 -28.59 -14.67
CA ASP A 140 7.88 -29.31 -13.64
C ASP A 140 6.79 -30.21 -14.22
#